data_420b37174d4e00b736926b55018fc127
#
_entry.id   420b37174d4e00b736926b55018fc127
#
_cell.length_a   1.000
_cell.length_b   1.000
_cell.length_c   1.000
_cell.angle_alpha   90.00
_cell.angle_beta   90.00
_cell.angle_gamma   90.00
#
_symmetry.space_group_name_H-M   'P 1'
#
loop_
_entity.id
_entity.type
_entity.pdbx_description
1 polymer ?
#
loop_
_entity_poly.entity_id
_entity_poly.type
_entity_poly.pdbx_seq_one_letter_code
_entity_poly.pdbx_strand_id
1 'polypeptide(L)'
;YEIRLSLVGSEMCIRDRAKYGVSLPEFAEIVNVMLSGEAVSLVYEGNQSFDLTIKVNDESRSTIDRIRNLIVDANGRKIPLSNIAEVTSAMGPNTINRENVARKIVISANVAGRDLLGVVGDIRQLIDEKITLPEGYRVEYGGQFESEQAASRILLVASIFSILVIFLLLFNQFRNVTQSVVILLNLPLALIGGVLVIWFTGGVISIPAIIGFISLFGIATRNGMLLIARYNDLRAEGLSLNEAVMIGSADRLNPILMTALTTALSLVPLVIGGDLPGNEIQSPMAKVILGGLLTSTFLNGFIVPIMY
;
A
#
# COMPACT_ATOMS: atom_id res chain seq x y z
N TYR A 1 7.98 31.40 13.75
CA TYR A 1 8.13 30.62 15.01
C TYR A 1 6.84 30.82 15.80
N GLU A 2 5.88 29.89 15.69
CA GLU A 2 4.75 29.82 16.60
C GLU A 2 5.22 29.17 17.91
N ILE A 3 5.30 29.92 18.98
CA ILE A 3 5.50 29.36 20.32
C ILE A 3 4.16 28.77 20.74
N ARG A 4 3.95 27.47 20.48
CA ARG A 4 2.86 26.71 21.09
C ARG A 4 3.32 26.28 22.48
N LEU A 5 2.82 26.95 23.50
CA LEU A 5 2.97 26.53 24.88
C LEU A 5 2.14 25.25 25.09
N SER A 6 2.77 24.09 25.04
CA SER A 6 2.14 22.86 25.51
C SER A 6 2.36 22.77 27.03
N LEU A 7 1.31 22.87 27.80
CA LEU A 7 1.31 22.54 29.23
C LEU A 7 1.49 21.03 29.38
N VAL A 8 2.74 20.57 29.40
CA VAL A 8 3.08 19.20 29.73
C VAL A 8 3.22 19.10 31.24
N GLY A 9 2.33 18.31 31.86
CA GLY A 9 2.49 17.74 33.17
C GLY A 9 3.02 18.70 34.24
N SER A 10 2.22 19.66 34.59
CA SER A 10 2.58 20.51 35.72
C SER A 10 2.49 19.67 37.00
N GLU A 11 3.61 19.50 37.70
CA GLU A 11 3.57 19.54 39.17
C GLU A 11 3.14 20.95 39.55
N MET A 12 1.88 21.25 39.29
CA MET A 12 1.27 22.49 39.71
C MET A 12 1.17 22.42 41.23
N CYS A 13 1.72 23.39 41.91
CA CYS A 13 1.54 23.54 43.36
C CYS A 13 0.07 23.64 43.68
N ILE A 14 -0.57 22.50 43.92
CA ILE A 14 -2.02 22.34 44.20
C ILE A 14 -2.44 23.24 45.36
N ARG A 15 -1.50 23.58 46.29
CA ARG A 15 -1.74 24.44 47.46
C ARG A 15 -2.10 25.87 47.11
N ASP A 16 -1.44 26.48 46.14
CA ASP A 16 -1.62 27.91 45.85
C ASP A 16 -2.91 28.19 45.08
N ARG A 17 -3.28 27.28 44.21
CA ARG A 17 -4.57 27.35 43.48
C ARG A 17 -5.76 27.22 44.41
N ALA A 18 -5.74 26.27 45.36
CA ALA A 18 -6.81 26.10 46.34
C ALA A 18 -6.95 27.35 47.23
N LYS A 19 -5.88 28.10 47.52
CA LYS A 19 -5.90 29.35 48.26
C LYS A 19 -6.67 30.49 47.57
N TYR A 20 -6.70 30.46 46.24
CA TYR A 20 -7.46 31.42 45.40
C TYR A 20 -8.83 30.86 44.93
N GLY A 21 -9.15 29.64 45.27
CA GLY A 21 -10.45 29.01 44.95
C GLY A 21 -10.68 28.70 43.48
N VAL A 22 -9.63 28.66 42.63
CA VAL A 22 -9.72 28.38 41.19
C VAL A 22 -9.71 26.88 40.96
N SER A 23 -10.72 26.37 40.28
CA SER A 23 -10.79 24.95 39.84
C SER A 23 -9.86 24.66 38.65
N LEU A 24 -9.46 23.40 38.45
CA LEU A 24 -8.60 23.04 37.33
C LEU A 24 -9.25 23.28 35.95
N PRO A 25 -10.53 22.94 35.73
CA PRO A 25 -11.21 23.25 34.47
C PRO A 25 -11.27 24.74 34.20
N GLU A 26 -11.64 25.57 35.18
CA GLU A 26 -11.70 27.03 35.08
C GLU A 26 -10.32 27.64 34.75
N PHE A 27 -9.27 27.14 35.40
CA PHE A 27 -7.90 27.54 35.06
C PHE A 27 -7.52 27.20 33.62
N ALA A 28 -7.85 25.99 33.17
CA ALA A 28 -7.56 25.55 31.81
C ALA A 28 -8.31 26.39 30.75
N GLU A 29 -9.56 26.76 31.02
CA GLU A 29 -10.37 27.64 30.21
C GLU A 29 -9.74 29.04 30.12
N ILE A 30 -9.39 29.64 31.26
CA ILE A 30 -8.72 30.94 31.31
C ILE A 30 -7.44 30.94 30.47
N VAL A 31 -6.60 29.93 30.64
CA VAL A 31 -5.33 29.83 29.91
C VAL A 31 -5.58 29.64 28.41
N ASN A 32 -6.59 28.84 28.05
CA ASN A 32 -6.93 28.64 26.65
C ASN A 32 -7.41 29.94 26.00
N VAL A 33 -8.33 30.66 26.62
CA VAL A 33 -8.81 31.97 26.15
C VAL A 33 -7.66 32.96 26.02
N MET A 34 -6.77 33.00 27.01
CA MET A 34 -5.68 33.98 27.01
C MET A 34 -4.61 33.70 25.95
N LEU A 35 -4.25 32.45 25.74
CA LEU A 35 -3.13 32.07 24.85
C LEU A 35 -3.58 31.71 23.45
N SER A 36 -4.60 30.86 23.31
CA SER A 36 -5.09 30.37 22.03
C SER A 36 -6.21 31.24 21.44
N GLY A 37 -7.00 31.86 22.32
CA GLY A 37 -8.25 32.51 21.98
C GLY A 37 -9.41 31.53 21.93
N GLU A 38 -10.61 32.01 22.15
CA GLU A 38 -11.85 31.26 22.12
C GLU A 38 -12.86 31.92 21.19
N ALA A 39 -13.49 31.13 20.34
CA ALA A 39 -14.58 31.58 19.49
C ALA A 39 -15.85 31.68 20.30
N VAL A 40 -16.28 32.92 20.60
CA VAL A 40 -17.44 33.19 21.46
C VAL A 40 -18.73 33.32 20.66
N SER A 41 -18.66 33.61 19.38
CA SER A 41 -19.84 33.80 18.51
C SER A 41 -19.45 33.67 17.02
N LEU A 42 -20.47 33.59 16.19
CA LEU A 42 -20.33 33.65 14.72
C LEU A 42 -20.88 34.99 14.20
N VAL A 43 -20.13 35.64 13.35
CA VAL A 43 -20.57 36.81 12.62
C VAL A 43 -20.90 36.39 11.19
N TYR A 44 -22.10 36.72 10.72
CA TYR A 44 -22.56 36.40 9.37
C TYR A 44 -22.47 37.64 8.46
N GLU A 45 -21.75 37.50 7.35
CA GLU A 45 -21.71 38.46 6.25
C GLU A 45 -22.20 37.79 4.97
N GLY A 46 -23.45 38.06 4.59
CA GLY A 46 -24.09 37.41 3.45
C GLY A 46 -24.15 35.87 3.63
N ASN A 47 -23.47 35.14 2.78
CA ASN A 47 -23.41 33.66 2.85
C ASN A 47 -22.16 33.12 3.55
N GLN A 48 -21.34 33.98 4.15
CA GLN A 48 -20.12 33.60 4.85
C GLN A 48 -20.30 33.78 6.37
N SER A 49 -19.71 32.84 7.15
CA SER A 49 -19.66 32.95 8.60
C SER A 49 -18.21 33.04 9.06
N PHE A 50 -17.96 33.95 9.98
CA PHE A 50 -16.65 34.22 10.58
C PHE A 50 -16.72 33.99 12.10
N ASP A 51 -15.70 33.34 12.66
CA ASP A 51 -15.61 33.17 14.10
C ASP A 51 -15.23 34.49 14.77
N LEU A 52 -16.04 34.94 15.74
CA LEU A 52 -15.67 36.03 16.63
C LEU A 52 -14.82 35.44 17.78
N THR A 53 -13.51 35.65 17.69
CA THR A 53 -12.56 35.09 18.65
C THR A 53 -12.07 36.17 19.64
N ILE A 54 -12.16 35.86 20.93
CA ILE A 54 -11.58 36.66 22.00
C ILE A 54 -10.25 36.09 22.41
N LYS A 55 -9.19 36.90 22.42
CA LYS A 55 -7.86 36.54 22.89
C LYS A 55 -7.14 37.75 23.47
N VAL A 56 -6.13 37.48 24.30
CA VAL A 56 -5.23 38.56 24.76
C VAL A 56 -4.36 39.05 23.58
N ASN A 57 -4.05 40.34 23.55
CA ASN A 57 -3.26 40.91 22.49
C ASN A 57 -1.89 40.25 22.32
N ASP A 58 -1.35 40.22 21.13
CA ASP A 58 -0.13 39.49 20.81
C ASP A 58 1.10 40.07 21.54
N GLU A 59 1.10 41.34 21.87
CA GLU A 59 2.17 41.96 22.61
C GLU A 59 2.29 41.42 24.05
N SER A 60 1.16 41.21 24.73
CA SER A 60 1.12 40.73 26.11
C SER A 60 1.48 39.26 26.28
N ARG A 61 1.51 38.51 25.18
CA ARG A 61 1.88 37.07 25.13
C ARG A 61 3.17 36.79 24.37
N SER A 62 3.94 37.85 24.01
CA SER A 62 5.13 37.71 23.18
C SER A 62 6.33 37.10 23.91
N THR A 63 6.38 37.15 25.22
CA THR A 63 7.47 36.60 26.06
C THR A 63 6.92 35.88 27.27
N ILE A 64 7.68 34.91 27.78
CA ILE A 64 7.31 34.12 28.98
C ILE A 64 7.08 35.03 30.20
N ASP A 65 7.88 36.06 30.37
CA ASP A 65 7.74 37.00 31.50
C ASP A 65 6.47 37.83 31.41
N ARG A 66 6.06 38.22 30.20
CA ARG A 66 4.76 38.89 29.98
C ARG A 66 3.61 37.96 30.29
N ILE A 67 3.68 36.68 29.88
CA ILE A 67 2.67 35.66 30.18
C ILE A 67 2.60 35.42 31.70
N ARG A 68 3.70 35.35 32.40
CA ARG A 68 3.74 35.22 33.89
C ARG A 68 3.00 36.35 34.59
N ASN A 69 3.07 37.56 34.04
CA ASN A 69 2.47 38.75 34.59
C ASN A 69 1.05 39.04 34.09
N LEU A 70 0.49 38.18 33.26
CA LEU A 70 -0.92 38.29 32.85
C LEU A 70 -1.83 38.26 34.07
N ILE A 71 -2.75 39.20 34.15
CA ILE A 71 -3.71 39.31 35.27
C ILE A 71 -4.89 38.38 34.99
N VAL A 72 -5.16 37.50 35.93
CA VAL A 72 -6.29 36.53 35.91
C VAL A 72 -7.27 36.95 37.01
N ASP A 73 -8.53 36.79 36.72
CA ASP A 73 -9.59 36.94 37.73
C ASP A 73 -9.80 35.61 38.48
N ALA A 74 -9.50 35.60 39.74
CA ALA A 74 -9.69 34.45 40.61
C ALA A 74 -10.76 34.80 41.67
N ASN A 75 -12.00 34.46 41.41
CA ASN A 75 -13.15 34.75 42.30
C ASN A 75 -13.24 36.24 42.69
N GLY A 76 -13.13 37.17 41.71
CA GLY A 76 -13.21 38.60 41.91
C GLY A 76 -11.92 39.25 42.38
N ARG A 77 -10.80 38.48 42.49
CA ARG A 77 -9.46 39.00 42.82
C ARG A 77 -8.57 38.97 41.59
N LYS A 78 -8.05 40.11 41.18
CA LYS A 78 -7.11 40.23 40.07
C LYS A 78 -5.72 39.89 40.53
N ILE A 79 -5.19 38.76 40.09
CA ILE A 79 -3.84 38.25 40.50
C ILE A 79 -3.02 37.89 39.25
N PRO A 80 -1.69 38.02 39.30
CA PRO A 80 -0.81 37.55 38.22
C PRO A 80 -0.88 36.04 38.07
N LEU A 81 -0.76 35.58 36.83
CA LEU A 81 -0.77 34.14 36.50
C LEU A 81 0.34 33.37 37.25
N SER A 82 1.48 34.01 37.47
CA SER A 82 2.60 33.46 38.23
C SER A 82 2.27 33.07 39.69
N ASN A 83 1.22 33.64 40.27
CA ASN A 83 0.76 33.29 41.61
C ASN A 83 -0.10 32.02 41.67
N ILE A 84 -0.60 31.56 40.50
CA ILE A 84 -1.47 30.39 40.40
C ILE A 84 -0.75 29.24 39.74
N ALA A 85 0.18 29.54 38.80
CA ALA A 85 0.87 28.54 38.01
C ALA A 85 2.32 28.94 37.71
N GLU A 86 3.18 27.95 37.66
CA GLU A 86 4.55 28.14 37.18
C GLU A 86 4.53 28.09 35.64
N VAL A 87 5.01 29.15 35.00
CA VAL A 87 5.09 29.25 33.53
C VAL A 87 6.54 29.03 33.12
N THR A 88 6.79 27.91 32.47
CA THR A 88 8.11 27.53 31.96
C THR A 88 8.06 27.22 30.47
N SER A 89 9.19 27.35 29.79
CA SER A 89 9.34 26.88 28.40
C SER A 89 9.85 25.44 28.43
N ALA A 90 9.11 24.55 27.87
CA ALA A 90 9.50 23.15 27.72
C ALA A 90 9.31 22.65 26.30
N MET A 91 10.18 21.76 25.84
CA MET A 91 9.96 21.03 24.61
C MET A 91 9.01 19.87 24.89
N GLY A 92 7.92 19.82 24.15
CA GLY A 92 6.95 18.73 24.23
C GLY A 92 6.39 18.36 22.85
N PRO A 93 5.76 17.21 22.71
CA PRO A 93 5.14 16.83 21.46
C PRO A 93 3.97 17.76 21.17
N ASN A 94 3.89 18.27 19.93
CA ASN A 94 2.77 19.12 19.48
C ASN A 94 1.42 18.40 19.56
N THR A 95 1.43 17.09 19.36
CA THR A 95 0.24 16.26 19.35
C THR A 95 0.54 14.93 20.05
N ILE A 96 -0.33 14.51 20.95
CA ILE A 96 -0.29 13.20 21.58
C ILE A 96 -1.43 12.36 20.99
N ASN A 97 -1.09 11.50 20.04
CA ASN A 97 -2.05 10.56 19.47
C ASN A 97 -2.30 9.40 20.43
N ARG A 98 -3.55 8.94 20.48
CA ARG A 98 -3.96 7.76 21.24
C ARG A 98 -4.77 6.83 20.38
N GLU A 99 -4.54 5.54 20.56
CA GLU A 99 -5.30 4.48 19.95
C GLU A 99 -5.54 3.40 21.00
N ASN A 100 -6.78 2.94 21.13
CA ASN A 100 -7.19 1.97 22.15
C ASN A 100 -6.71 2.37 23.57
N VAL A 101 -6.89 3.64 23.93
CA VAL A 101 -6.49 4.24 25.22
C VAL A 101 -4.97 4.37 25.45
N ALA A 102 -4.13 3.72 24.65
CA ALA A 102 -2.69 3.81 24.71
C ALA A 102 -2.12 4.99 23.87
N ARG A 103 -1.02 5.57 24.29
CA ARG A 103 -0.29 6.58 23.49
C ARG A 103 0.32 5.91 22.26
N LYS A 104 0.27 6.60 21.13
CA LYS A 104 0.78 6.13 19.85
C LYS A 104 1.72 7.18 19.25
N ILE A 105 2.87 6.70 18.77
CA ILE A 105 3.78 7.47 17.92
C ILE A 105 3.77 6.80 16.55
N VAL A 106 3.52 7.58 15.50
CA VAL A 106 3.55 7.08 14.13
C VAL A 106 4.86 7.52 13.49
N ILE A 107 5.62 6.54 13.03
CA ILE A 107 6.83 6.75 12.22
C ILE A 107 6.44 6.33 10.80
N SER A 108 6.43 7.27 9.87
CA SER A 108 6.09 7.02 8.47
C SER A 108 7.30 7.26 7.57
N ALA A 109 7.44 6.41 6.57
CA ALA A 109 8.48 6.53 5.55
C ALA A 109 7.93 6.05 4.20
N ASN A 110 8.45 6.61 3.12
CA ASN A 110 8.17 6.14 1.78
C ASN A 110 9.30 5.21 1.32
N VAL A 111 8.92 4.08 0.72
CA VAL A 111 9.87 3.13 0.15
C VAL A 111 10.07 3.45 -1.34
N ALA A 112 11.32 3.52 -1.78
CA ALA A 112 11.70 3.71 -3.17
C ALA A 112 12.80 2.70 -3.58
N GLY A 113 12.69 2.14 -4.79
CA GLY A 113 13.71 1.25 -5.38
C GLY A 113 13.76 -0.17 -4.80
N ARG A 114 12.89 -0.52 -3.86
CA ARG A 114 12.77 -1.87 -3.28
C ARG A 114 11.29 -2.24 -3.05
N ASP A 115 11.04 -3.53 -2.85
CA ASP A 115 9.72 -4.02 -2.46
C ASP A 115 9.39 -3.65 -1.01
N LEU A 116 8.13 -3.28 -0.78
CA LEU A 116 7.65 -2.84 0.54
C LEU A 116 7.71 -3.97 1.58
N LEU A 117 7.36 -5.18 1.20
CA LEU A 117 7.36 -6.35 2.09
C LEU A 117 8.77 -6.68 2.60
N GLY A 118 9.79 -6.62 1.72
CA GLY A 118 11.18 -6.85 2.09
C GLY A 118 11.72 -5.76 3.02
N VAL A 119 11.42 -4.49 2.73
CA VAL A 119 11.85 -3.37 3.61
C VAL A 119 11.23 -3.49 5.00
N VAL A 120 9.94 -3.80 5.10
CA VAL A 120 9.29 -3.98 6.41
C VAL A 120 9.83 -5.22 7.12
N GLY A 121 10.18 -6.29 6.39
CA GLY A 121 10.86 -7.47 6.94
C GLY A 121 12.21 -7.12 7.57
N ASP A 122 13.05 -6.36 6.85
CA ASP A 122 14.35 -5.89 7.36
C ASP A 122 14.18 -4.98 8.60
N ILE A 123 13.20 -4.07 8.58
CA ILE A 123 12.89 -3.21 9.73
C ILE A 123 12.47 -4.04 10.94
N ARG A 124 11.61 -5.04 10.75
CA ARG A 124 11.17 -5.93 11.83
C ARG A 124 12.36 -6.66 12.44
N GLN A 125 13.21 -7.25 11.61
CA GLN A 125 14.41 -7.94 12.08
C GLN A 125 15.33 -7.01 12.85
N LEU A 126 15.59 -5.80 12.35
CA LEU A 126 16.45 -4.81 13.02
C LEU A 126 15.87 -4.34 14.35
N ILE A 127 14.56 -4.20 14.47
CA ILE A 127 13.90 -3.83 15.72
C ILE A 127 14.03 -4.97 16.73
N ASP A 128 13.74 -6.20 16.32
CA ASP A 128 13.81 -7.38 17.19
C ASP A 128 15.24 -7.66 17.69
N GLU A 129 16.27 -7.38 16.84
CA GLU A 129 17.68 -7.57 17.20
C GLU A 129 18.27 -6.43 18.07
N LYS A 130 17.86 -5.18 17.81
CA LYS A 130 18.55 -4.01 18.37
C LYS A 130 17.78 -3.27 19.44
N ILE A 131 16.47 -3.45 19.54
CA ILE A 131 15.63 -2.66 20.43
C ILE A 131 14.94 -3.56 21.45
N THR A 132 15.29 -3.35 22.72
CA THR A 132 14.56 -3.96 23.84
C THR A 132 13.47 -2.98 24.28
N LEU A 133 12.22 -3.32 23.99
CA LEU A 133 11.09 -2.48 24.37
C LEU A 133 10.78 -2.63 25.87
N PRO A 134 10.49 -1.53 26.58
CA PRO A 134 9.98 -1.58 27.95
C PRO A 134 8.63 -2.28 28.02
N GLU A 135 8.26 -2.78 29.20
CA GLU A 135 6.94 -3.39 29.41
C GLU A 135 5.80 -2.43 29.03
N GLY A 136 4.83 -2.94 28.31
CA GLY A 136 3.68 -2.17 27.82
C GLY A 136 3.88 -1.47 26.47
N TYR A 137 5.09 -1.49 25.90
CA TYR A 137 5.34 -0.99 24.54
C TYR A 137 5.23 -2.11 23.50
N ARG A 138 4.64 -1.79 22.35
CA ARG A 138 4.53 -2.70 21.21
C ARG A 138 4.76 -1.92 19.93
N VAL A 139 5.29 -2.61 18.92
CA VAL A 139 5.42 -2.10 17.54
C VAL A 139 4.34 -2.72 16.70
N GLU A 140 3.58 -1.88 16.02
CA GLU A 140 2.57 -2.29 15.05
C GLU A 140 3.00 -1.79 13.65
N TYR A 141 2.93 -2.69 12.67
CA TYR A 141 3.26 -2.39 11.29
C TYR A 141 1.97 -2.24 10.49
N GLY A 142 1.71 -1.04 9.97
CA GLY A 142 0.45 -0.73 9.30
C GLY A 142 0.64 0.05 8.00
N GLY A 143 -0.47 0.58 7.47
CA GLY A 143 -0.48 1.34 6.23
C GLY A 143 -0.54 0.44 4.99
N GLN A 144 0.15 0.84 3.92
CA GLN A 144 0.15 0.09 2.65
C GLN A 144 0.66 -1.35 2.80
N PHE A 145 1.59 -1.59 3.74
CA PHE A 145 2.12 -2.91 4.02
C PHE A 145 1.03 -3.93 4.39
N GLU A 146 0.12 -3.56 5.28
CA GLU A 146 -0.97 -4.44 5.72
C GLU A 146 -1.92 -4.76 4.55
N SER A 147 -2.28 -3.74 3.78
CA SER A 147 -3.12 -3.91 2.58
C SER A 147 -2.44 -4.78 1.53
N GLU A 148 -1.13 -4.62 1.32
CA GLU A 148 -0.35 -5.40 0.37
C GLU A 148 -0.22 -6.86 0.81
N GLN A 149 0.00 -7.11 2.08
CA GLN A 149 0.05 -8.47 2.64
C GLN A 149 -1.29 -9.19 2.50
N ALA A 150 -2.39 -8.51 2.81
CA ALA A 150 -3.74 -9.07 2.66
C ALA A 150 -4.06 -9.37 1.20
N ALA A 151 -3.77 -8.43 0.29
CA ALA A 151 -3.99 -8.59 -1.14
C ALA A 151 -3.13 -9.74 -1.73
N SER A 152 -1.85 -9.84 -1.36
CA SER A 152 -0.97 -10.91 -1.83
C SER A 152 -1.48 -12.29 -1.41
N ARG A 153 -1.99 -12.43 -0.18
CA ARG A 153 -2.60 -13.68 0.29
C ARG A 153 -3.86 -14.05 -0.50
N ILE A 154 -4.74 -13.08 -0.75
CA ILE A 154 -5.96 -13.30 -1.55
C ILE A 154 -5.58 -13.70 -2.97
N LEU A 155 -4.63 -13.01 -3.59
CA LEU A 155 -4.17 -13.30 -4.95
C LEU A 155 -3.52 -14.68 -5.06
N LEU A 156 -2.77 -15.13 -4.04
CA LEU A 156 -2.20 -16.47 -4.02
C LEU A 156 -3.30 -17.54 -4.02
N VAL A 157 -4.30 -17.39 -3.16
CA VAL A 157 -5.45 -18.31 -3.11
C VAL A 157 -6.22 -18.29 -4.44
N ALA A 158 -6.46 -17.09 -4.99
CA ALA A 158 -7.12 -16.93 -6.29
C ALA A 158 -6.31 -17.57 -7.43
N SER A 159 -4.96 -17.49 -7.40
CA SER A 159 -4.09 -18.14 -8.39
C SER A 159 -4.22 -19.66 -8.36
N ILE A 160 -4.18 -20.25 -7.18
CA ILE A 160 -4.34 -21.71 -7.00
C ILE A 160 -5.73 -22.14 -7.48
N PHE A 161 -6.76 -21.40 -7.08
CA PHE A 161 -8.13 -21.67 -7.53
C PHE A 161 -8.28 -21.55 -9.05
N SER A 162 -7.68 -20.52 -9.67
CA SER A 162 -7.67 -20.34 -11.12
C SER A 162 -7.00 -21.51 -11.84
N ILE A 163 -5.85 -21.99 -11.36
CA ILE A 163 -5.18 -23.15 -11.95
C ILE A 163 -6.05 -24.41 -11.84
N LEU A 164 -6.73 -24.60 -10.71
CA LEU A 164 -7.66 -25.71 -10.53
C LEU A 164 -8.83 -25.64 -11.55
N VAL A 165 -9.44 -24.47 -11.69
CA VAL A 165 -10.53 -24.27 -12.65
C VAL A 165 -10.05 -24.51 -14.09
N ILE A 166 -8.88 -23.97 -14.45
CA ILE A 166 -8.27 -24.23 -15.76
C ILE A 166 -8.07 -25.73 -15.98
N PHE A 167 -7.53 -26.43 -15.00
CA PHE A 167 -7.36 -27.89 -15.10
C PHE A 167 -8.69 -28.62 -15.34
N LEU A 168 -9.74 -28.27 -14.59
CA LEU A 168 -11.06 -28.87 -14.74
C LEU A 168 -11.66 -28.60 -16.12
N LEU A 169 -11.51 -27.38 -16.65
CA LEU A 169 -11.97 -27.00 -17.99
C LEU A 169 -11.22 -27.80 -19.08
N LEU A 170 -9.89 -27.91 -18.95
CA LEU A 170 -9.06 -28.69 -19.87
C LEU A 170 -9.42 -30.18 -19.84
N PHE A 171 -9.60 -30.72 -18.62
CA PHE A 171 -10.02 -32.11 -18.46
C PHE A 171 -11.42 -32.36 -19.06
N ASN A 172 -12.35 -31.43 -18.88
CA ASN A 172 -13.68 -31.56 -19.52
C ASN A 172 -13.61 -31.51 -21.05
N GLN A 173 -12.70 -30.68 -21.59
CA GLN A 173 -12.52 -30.51 -23.05
C GLN A 173 -11.87 -31.74 -23.68
N PHE A 174 -10.78 -32.24 -23.12
CA PHE A 174 -9.97 -33.29 -23.73
C PHE A 174 -10.28 -34.69 -23.21
N ARG A 175 -10.95 -34.80 -22.07
CA ARG A 175 -11.25 -36.08 -21.40
C ARG A 175 -9.97 -36.92 -21.13
N ASN A 176 -8.82 -36.30 -21.12
CA ASN A 176 -7.51 -36.93 -20.96
C ASN A 176 -6.65 -36.11 -19.99
N VAL A 177 -6.27 -36.75 -18.88
CA VAL A 177 -5.46 -36.10 -17.84
C VAL A 177 -4.07 -35.71 -18.37
N THR A 178 -3.45 -36.59 -19.16
CA THR A 178 -2.10 -36.36 -19.70
C THR A 178 -2.07 -35.09 -20.58
N GLN A 179 -3.02 -34.94 -21.50
CA GLN A 179 -3.10 -33.75 -22.36
C GLN A 179 -3.38 -32.47 -21.54
N SER A 180 -4.23 -32.56 -20.53
CA SER A 180 -4.51 -31.43 -19.63
C SER A 180 -3.27 -31.00 -18.85
N VAL A 181 -2.48 -31.96 -18.36
CA VAL A 181 -1.23 -31.68 -17.64
C VAL A 181 -0.16 -31.10 -18.56
N VAL A 182 -0.04 -31.61 -19.79
CA VAL A 182 0.91 -31.06 -20.79
C VAL A 182 0.60 -29.58 -21.07
N ILE A 183 -0.67 -29.22 -21.19
CA ILE A 183 -1.06 -27.82 -21.35
C ILE A 183 -0.71 -26.99 -20.11
N LEU A 184 -0.94 -27.53 -18.90
CA LEU A 184 -0.60 -26.85 -17.66
C LEU A 184 0.91 -26.64 -17.46
N LEU A 185 1.76 -27.52 -18.01
CA LEU A 185 3.21 -27.34 -17.99
C LEU A 185 3.68 -26.06 -18.70
N ASN A 186 2.85 -25.48 -19.57
CA ASN A 186 3.15 -24.18 -20.16
C ASN A 186 3.07 -23.02 -19.16
N LEU A 187 2.35 -23.16 -18.03
CA LEU A 187 2.25 -22.11 -17.02
C LEU A 187 3.60 -21.78 -16.35
N PRO A 188 4.33 -22.76 -15.80
CA PRO A 188 5.68 -22.50 -15.28
C PRO A 188 6.62 -21.86 -16.31
N LEU A 189 6.53 -22.29 -17.57
CA LEU A 189 7.37 -21.76 -18.65
C LEU A 189 7.06 -20.29 -18.97
N ALA A 190 5.78 -19.93 -18.94
CA ALA A 190 5.36 -18.55 -19.08
C ALA A 190 5.82 -17.68 -17.90
N LEU A 191 5.81 -18.23 -16.67
CA LEU A 191 6.28 -17.52 -15.47
C LEU A 191 7.76 -17.15 -15.58
N ILE A 192 8.60 -17.99 -16.18
CA ILE A 192 10.04 -17.72 -16.37
C ILE A 192 10.23 -16.37 -17.07
N GLY A 193 9.51 -16.12 -18.16
CA GLY A 193 9.63 -14.87 -18.91
C GLY A 193 9.18 -13.64 -18.13
N GLY A 194 8.09 -13.76 -17.40
CA GLY A 194 7.62 -12.70 -16.52
C GLY A 194 8.62 -12.37 -15.41
N VAL A 195 9.21 -13.40 -14.78
CA VAL A 195 10.23 -13.23 -13.72
C VAL A 195 11.51 -12.61 -14.30
N LEU A 196 11.97 -13.05 -15.48
CA LEU A 196 13.14 -12.46 -16.13
C LEU A 196 12.95 -10.97 -16.40
N VAL A 197 11.79 -10.57 -16.92
CA VAL A 197 11.52 -9.15 -17.19
C VAL A 197 11.49 -8.34 -15.90
N ILE A 198 10.89 -8.83 -14.82
CA ILE A 198 10.93 -8.18 -13.51
C ILE A 198 12.37 -8.02 -13.06
N TRP A 199 13.19 -9.07 -13.16
CA TRP A 199 14.60 -9.03 -12.75
C TRP A 199 15.40 -7.96 -13.50
N PHE A 200 15.19 -7.82 -14.82
CA PHE A 200 15.83 -6.80 -15.64
C PHE A 200 15.28 -5.37 -15.41
N THR A 201 14.05 -5.23 -14.90
CA THR A 201 13.39 -3.93 -14.73
C THR A 201 13.36 -3.41 -13.30
N GLY A 202 14.20 -3.94 -12.40
CA GLY A 202 14.37 -3.44 -11.04
C GLY A 202 14.06 -4.43 -9.92
N GLY A 203 13.60 -5.65 -10.23
CA GLY A 203 13.46 -6.75 -9.26
C GLY A 203 12.28 -6.62 -8.27
N VAL A 204 11.42 -5.63 -8.43
CA VAL A 204 10.29 -5.40 -7.51
C VAL A 204 9.05 -6.17 -7.96
N ILE A 205 8.62 -7.13 -7.13
CA ILE A 205 7.36 -7.85 -7.34
C ILE A 205 6.24 -7.07 -6.63
N SER A 206 5.45 -6.34 -7.40
CA SER A 206 4.29 -5.59 -6.92
C SER A 206 2.99 -6.40 -7.10
N ILE A 207 1.91 -5.99 -6.42
CA ILE A 207 0.56 -6.56 -6.61
C ILE A 207 0.15 -6.57 -8.08
N PRO A 208 0.30 -5.47 -8.86
CA PRO A 208 0.01 -5.49 -10.29
C PRO A 208 0.82 -6.52 -11.09
N ALA A 209 2.08 -6.78 -10.71
CA ALA A 209 2.89 -7.82 -11.33
C ALA A 209 2.29 -9.22 -11.09
N ILE A 210 1.81 -9.50 -9.87
CA ILE A 210 1.12 -10.77 -9.54
C ILE A 210 -0.16 -10.93 -10.37
N ILE A 211 -0.95 -9.88 -10.53
CA ILE A 211 -2.13 -9.88 -11.41
C ILE A 211 -1.73 -10.17 -12.86
N GLY A 212 -0.59 -9.61 -13.31
CA GLY A 212 -0.01 -9.92 -14.62
C GLY A 212 0.31 -11.41 -14.79
N PHE A 213 0.87 -12.06 -13.78
CA PHE A 213 1.12 -13.51 -13.81
C PHE A 213 -0.18 -14.32 -13.89
N ILE A 214 -1.21 -13.96 -13.15
CA ILE A 214 -2.52 -14.64 -13.22
C ILE A 214 -3.14 -14.49 -14.61
N SER A 215 -3.08 -13.30 -15.20
CA SER A 215 -3.56 -13.04 -16.56
C SER A 215 -2.81 -13.86 -17.59
N LEU A 216 -1.51 -14.05 -17.39
CA LEU A 216 -0.66 -14.84 -18.27
C LEU A 216 -1.05 -16.32 -18.29
N PHE A 217 -1.62 -16.87 -17.20
CA PHE A 217 -2.11 -18.25 -17.14
C PHE A 217 -3.19 -18.50 -18.21
N GLY A 218 -4.14 -17.58 -18.36
CA GLY A 218 -5.17 -17.69 -19.37
C GLY A 218 -4.63 -17.66 -20.81
N ILE A 219 -3.66 -16.77 -21.07
CA ILE A 219 -3.05 -16.62 -22.40
C ILE A 219 -2.22 -17.84 -22.77
N ALA A 220 -1.35 -18.30 -21.85
CA ALA A 220 -0.49 -19.47 -22.06
C ALA A 220 -1.30 -20.75 -22.27
N THR A 221 -2.35 -20.97 -21.46
CA THR A 221 -3.24 -22.12 -21.57
C THR A 221 -3.98 -22.14 -22.90
N ARG A 222 -4.49 -20.99 -23.36
CA ARG A 222 -5.20 -20.88 -24.65
C ARG A 222 -4.32 -21.34 -25.81
N ASN A 223 -3.05 -20.92 -25.84
CA ASN A 223 -2.14 -21.28 -26.94
C ASN A 223 -1.86 -22.79 -26.94
N GLY A 224 -1.60 -23.41 -25.79
CA GLY A 224 -1.40 -24.85 -25.66
C GLY A 224 -2.66 -25.65 -26.02
N MET A 225 -3.84 -25.19 -25.59
CA MET A 225 -5.12 -25.82 -25.89
C MET A 225 -5.40 -25.86 -27.41
N LEU A 226 -5.14 -24.74 -28.11
CA LEU A 226 -5.37 -24.66 -29.54
C LEU A 226 -4.46 -25.60 -30.37
N LEU A 227 -3.22 -25.79 -29.92
CA LEU A 227 -2.29 -26.74 -30.55
C LEU A 227 -2.75 -28.18 -30.35
N ILE A 228 -3.00 -28.59 -29.11
CA ILE A 228 -3.42 -29.98 -28.80
C ILE A 228 -4.79 -30.31 -29.44
N ALA A 229 -5.72 -29.35 -29.44
CA ALA A 229 -7.01 -29.55 -30.14
C ALA A 229 -6.77 -29.85 -31.61
N ARG A 230 -5.92 -29.08 -32.31
CA ARG A 230 -5.62 -29.32 -33.72
C ARG A 230 -4.93 -30.66 -33.96
N TYR A 231 -4.02 -31.08 -33.09
CA TYR A 231 -3.40 -32.40 -33.20
C TYR A 231 -4.44 -33.52 -33.06
N ASN A 232 -5.36 -33.39 -32.10
CA ASN A 232 -6.44 -34.38 -31.94
C ASN A 232 -7.37 -34.44 -33.15
N ASP A 233 -7.71 -33.29 -33.76
CA ASP A 233 -8.54 -33.23 -34.98
C ASP A 233 -7.85 -33.98 -36.13
N LEU A 234 -6.58 -33.68 -36.40
CA LEU A 234 -5.79 -34.33 -37.45
C LEU A 234 -5.61 -35.84 -37.19
N ARG A 235 -5.46 -36.23 -35.94
CA ARG A 235 -5.44 -37.64 -35.55
C ARG A 235 -6.77 -38.34 -35.80
N ALA A 236 -7.88 -37.65 -35.56
CA ALA A 236 -9.23 -38.16 -35.88
C ALA A 236 -9.48 -38.28 -37.38
N GLU A 237 -8.82 -37.43 -38.20
CA GLU A 237 -8.82 -37.52 -39.67
C GLU A 237 -7.99 -38.70 -40.20
N GLY A 238 -7.25 -39.43 -39.31
CA GLY A 238 -6.50 -40.64 -39.65
C GLY A 238 -5.02 -40.42 -39.93
N LEU A 239 -4.46 -39.23 -39.70
CA LEU A 239 -3.02 -38.96 -39.89
C LEU A 239 -2.20 -39.68 -38.81
N SER A 240 -0.96 -39.99 -39.15
CA SER A 240 0.02 -40.49 -38.17
C SER A 240 0.34 -39.42 -37.11
N LEU A 241 0.91 -39.83 -35.97
CA LEU A 241 1.27 -38.91 -34.87
C LEU A 241 2.20 -37.81 -35.38
N ASN A 242 3.25 -38.19 -36.09
CA ASN A 242 4.25 -37.24 -36.59
C ASN A 242 3.68 -36.26 -37.63
N GLU A 243 2.85 -36.74 -38.53
CA GLU A 243 2.16 -35.89 -39.51
C GLU A 243 1.19 -34.92 -38.86
N ALA A 244 0.38 -35.39 -37.91
CA ALA A 244 -0.56 -34.56 -37.14
C ALA A 244 0.13 -33.45 -36.38
N VAL A 245 1.28 -33.74 -35.75
CA VAL A 245 2.08 -32.74 -35.03
C VAL A 245 2.72 -31.74 -35.98
N MET A 246 3.32 -32.20 -37.09
CA MET A 246 3.98 -31.30 -38.05
C MET A 246 2.98 -30.37 -38.74
N ILE A 247 1.90 -30.90 -39.25
CA ILE A 247 0.86 -30.12 -39.98
C ILE A 247 0.12 -29.22 -38.98
N GLY A 248 -0.28 -29.74 -37.83
CA GLY A 248 -1.02 -28.96 -36.84
C GLY A 248 -0.19 -27.82 -36.22
N SER A 249 1.12 -28.01 -36.04
CA SER A 249 2.02 -26.93 -35.60
C SER A 249 2.15 -25.83 -36.65
N ALA A 250 2.28 -26.20 -37.94
CA ALA A 250 2.32 -25.26 -39.06
C ALA A 250 1.02 -24.46 -39.20
N ASP A 251 -0.13 -25.15 -39.12
CA ASP A 251 -1.46 -24.53 -39.20
C ASP A 251 -1.71 -23.50 -38.10
N ARG A 252 -1.21 -23.75 -36.89
CA ARG A 252 -1.45 -22.92 -35.72
C ARG A 252 -0.36 -21.87 -35.44
N LEU A 253 0.76 -21.93 -36.13
CA LEU A 253 1.87 -20.99 -35.95
C LEU A 253 1.44 -19.54 -36.21
N ASN A 254 0.82 -19.29 -37.38
CA ASN A 254 0.40 -17.95 -37.77
C ASN A 254 -0.66 -17.35 -36.80
N PRO A 255 -1.78 -18.05 -36.45
CA PRO A 255 -2.73 -17.52 -35.45
C PRO A 255 -2.14 -17.23 -34.09
N ILE A 256 -1.21 -18.06 -33.60
CA ILE A 256 -0.54 -17.86 -32.32
C ILE A 256 0.37 -16.64 -32.39
N LEU A 257 1.19 -16.52 -33.43
CA LEU A 257 2.06 -15.36 -33.62
C LEU A 257 1.26 -14.05 -33.80
N MET A 258 0.18 -14.07 -34.56
CA MET A 258 -0.67 -12.87 -34.73
C MET A 258 -1.24 -12.41 -33.38
N THR A 259 -1.76 -13.33 -32.56
CA THR A 259 -2.31 -12.97 -31.24
C THR A 259 -1.21 -12.51 -30.28
N ALA A 260 -0.04 -13.11 -30.32
CA ALA A 260 1.11 -12.68 -29.51
C ALA A 260 1.59 -11.27 -29.91
N LEU A 261 1.74 -11.02 -31.22
CA LEU A 261 2.17 -9.72 -31.72
C LEU A 261 1.15 -8.61 -31.42
N THR A 262 -0.13 -8.84 -31.65
CA THR A 262 -1.17 -7.84 -31.35
C THR A 262 -1.23 -7.52 -29.87
N THR A 263 -1.14 -8.53 -28.99
CA THR A 263 -1.10 -8.32 -27.55
C THR A 263 0.18 -7.60 -27.13
N ALA A 264 1.33 -8.01 -27.66
CA ALA A 264 2.60 -7.36 -27.39
C ALA A 264 2.57 -5.88 -27.80
N LEU A 265 2.14 -5.56 -29.03
CA LEU A 265 2.04 -4.19 -29.54
C LEU A 265 1.10 -3.33 -28.69
N SER A 266 -0.01 -3.88 -28.19
CA SER A 266 -0.95 -3.15 -27.32
C SER A 266 -0.35 -2.82 -25.96
N LEU A 267 0.61 -3.62 -25.45
CA LEU A 267 1.24 -3.44 -24.14
C LEU A 267 2.51 -2.57 -24.19
N VAL A 268 3.15 -2.42 -25.37
CA VAL A 268 4.36 -1.63 -25.55
C VAL A 268 4.21 -0.19 -25.03
N PRO A 269 3.14 0.56 -25.32
CA PRO A 269 2.96 1.92 -24.80
C PRO A 269 2.93 1.98 -23.27
N LEU A 270 2.32 0.97 -22.63
CA LEU A 270 2.24 0.88 -21.15
C LEU A 270 3.59 0.56 -20.52
N VAL A 271 4.43 -0.20 -21.21
CA VAL A 271 5.80 -0.51 -20.75
C VAL A 271 6.71 0.70 -20.87
N ILE A 272 6.66 1.41 -22.00
CA ILE A 272 7.50 2.60 -22.26
C ILE A 272 7.07 3.77 -21.38
N GLY A 273 5.77 3.99 -21.21
CA GLY A 273 5.21 5.05 -20.38
C GLY A 273 5.17 4.72 -18.88
N GLY A 274 6.00 3.80 -18.41
CA GLY A 274 5.95 3.28 -17.04
C GLY A 274 6.10 4.30 -15.92
N ASP A 275 6.83 5.39 -16.17
CA ASP A 275 7.09 6.45 -15.20
C ASP A 275 6.06 7.59 -15.25
N LEU A 276 5.06 7.49 -16.12
CA LEU A 276 4.00 8.50 -16.22
C LEU A 276 2.97 8.32 -15.09
N PRO A 277 2.47 9.44 -14.51
CA PRO A 277 1.39 9.37 -13.51
C PRO A 277 0.16 8.61 -14.05
N GLY A 278 -0.34 7.67 -13.25
CA GLY A 278 -1.47 6.81 -13.61
C GLY A 278 -1.08 5.45 -14.22
N ASN A 279 0.18 5.25 -14.61
CA ASN A 279 0.68 3.98 -15.14
C ASN A 279 1.34 3.08 -14.09
N GLU A 280 1.39 3.50 -12.82
CA GLU A 280 2.05 2.77 -11.74
C GLU A 280 1.52 1.34 -11.55
N ILE A 281 0.22 1.14 -11.83
CA ILE A 281 -0.44 -0.17 -11.76
C ILE A 281 -0.30 -0.93 -13.07
N GLN A 282 -0.46 -0.25 -14.20
CA GLN A 282 -0.53 -0.90 -15.51
C GLN A 282 0.83 -1.33 -16.03
N SER A 283 1.88 -0.54 -15.77
CA SER A 283 3.23 -0.80 -16.28
C SER A 283 3.85 -2.09 -15.73
N PRO A 284 3.88 -2.37 -14.41
CA PRO A 284 4.43 -3.63 -13.91
C PRO A 284 3.66 -4.85 -14.43
N MET A 285 2.33 -4.76 -14.51
CA MET A 285 1.49 -5.80 -15.08
C MET A 285 1.80 -6.06 -16.56
N ALA A 286 1.91 -4.98 -17.36
CA ALA A 286 2.23 -5.07 -18.78
C ALA A 286 3.61 -5.66 -19.03
N LYS A 287 4.62 -5.31 -18.22
CA LYS A 287 5.98 -5.87 -18.29
C LYS A 287 5.97 -7.38 -18.09
N VAL A 288 5.24 -7.87 -17.07
CA VAL A 288 5.11 -9.30 -16.80
C VAL A 288 4.41 -10.04 -17.94
N ILE A 289 3.28 -9.50 -18.40
CA ILE A 289 2.51 -10.13 -19.50
C ILE A 289 3.34 -10.18 -20.77
N LEU A 290 4.02 -9.10 -21.13
CA LEU A 290 4.84 -9.03 -22.33
C LEU A 290 6.00 -10.04 -22.29
N GLY A 291 6.73 -10.09 -21.17
CA GLY A 291 7.84 -11.04 -21.01
C GLY A 291 7.38 -12.49 -21.00
N GLY A 292 6.32 -12.79 -20.27
CA GLY A 292 5.76 -14.13 -20.22
C GLY A 292 5.09 -14.57 -21.54
N LEU A 293 4.47 -13.62 -22.26
CA LEU A 293 3.91 -13.90 -23.57
C LEU A 293 4.98 -14.29 -24.61
N LEU A 294 6.10 -13.55 -24.64
CA LEU A 294 7.22 -13.85 -25.54
C LEU A 294 7.78 -15.25 -25.26
N THR A 295 8.10 -15.54 -24.00
CA THR A 295 8.66 -16.84 -23.63
C THR A 295 7.66 -17.97 -23.83
N SER A 296 6.38 -17.80 -23.41
CA SER A 296 5.37 -18.84 -23.59
C SER A 296 5.10 -19.12 -25.07
N THR A 297 5.04 -18.09 -25.91
CA THR A 297 4.79 -18.27 -27.35
C THR A 297 5.95 -19.04 -27.99
N PHE A 298 7.19 -18.69 -27.67
CA PHE A 298 8.36 -19.38 -28.17
C PHE A 298 8.43 -20.84 -27.66
N LEU A 299 8.28 -21.04 -26.37
CA LEU A 299 8.40 -22.36 -25.75
C LEU A 299 7.22 -23.30 -26.15
N ASN A 300 6.01 -22.78 -26.28
CA ASN A 300 4.88 -23.56 -26.77
C ASN A 300 5.10 -24.15 -28.16
N GLY A 301 5.79 -23.43 -29.05
CA GLY A 301 6.13 -23.91 -30.38
C GLY A 301 7.06 -25.14 -30.38
N PHE A 302 7.83 -25.35 -29.31
CA PHE A 302 8.77 -26.47 -29.19
C PHE A 302 8.30 -27.53 -28.18
N ILE A 303 7.86 -27.12 -27.01
CA ILE A 303 7.59 -28.04 -25.91
C ILE A 303 6.30 -28.82 -26.10
N VAL A 304 5.21 -28.15 -26.56
CA VAL A 304 3.94 -28.83 -26.78
C VAL A 304 4.03 -29.92 -27.85
N PRO A 305 4.68 -29.71 -29.02
CA PRO A 305 4.91 -30.75 -30.00
C PRO A 305 5.72 -31.93 -29.49
N ILE A 306 6.70 -31.70 -28.61
CA ILE A 306 7.57 -32.75 -28.07
C ILE A 306 6.85 -33.58 -27.00
N MET A 307 5.98 -32.93 -26.21
CA MET A 307 5.27 -33.56 -25.10
C MET A 307 3.97 -34.27 -25.50
N TYR A 308 3.41 -33.94 -26.66
CA TYR A 308 2.21 -34.58 -27.20
C TYR A 308 2.52 -35.93 -27.85
#